data_358447686cda3cb76f11ca6282119ab3
#
_entry.id   358447686cda3cb76f11ca6282119ab3
#
_cell.length_a   1.000
_cell.length_b   1.000
_cell.length_c   1.000
_cell.angle_alpha   90.00
_cell.angle_beta   90.00
_cell.angle_gamma   90.00
#
_symmetry.space_group_name_H-M   'P 1'
#
loop_
_entity.id
_entity.type
_entity.pdbx_description
1 polymer ?
#
loop_
_entity_poly.entity_id
_entity_poly.type
_entity_poly.pdbx_seq_one_letter_code
_entity_poly.pdbx_strand_id
1 'polypeptide(L)'
;LASSAASDVYKRQLLAGAELLHHPSAGNTYLYLYYDLGGMAPEDMSCLHLLTDVIDELDTEKHTAQELNTLRNTWLGSSGAWMDCWTGRQEGRPCHAKLIVGMSMLERSLEKAVELGSEWLYETKFSGPQAEAAMERVASQQKLLMEQKFLREGHAFAAMRAAAHFSVES
;
A
#
# COMPACT_ATOMS: atom_id res chain seq x y z
N LEU A 1 -4.31 26.75 30.98
CA LEU A 1 -4.56 27.32 29.63
C LEU A 1 -3.75 26.66 28.48
N ALA A 2 -3.14 25.50 28.72
CA ALA A 2 -2.34 24.78 27.67
C ALA A 2 -3.01 23.49 27.17
N SER A 3 -4.26 23.23 27.50
CA SER A 3 -4.94 21.96 27.24
C SER A 3 -5.84 21.95 25.98
N SER A 4 -6.08 23.07 25.31
CA SER A 4 -7.00 23.10 24.17
C SER A 4 -6.33 23.03 22.80
N ALA A 5 -5.02 23.28 22.70
CA ALA A 5 -4.32 23.30 21.42
C ALA A 5 -3.92 21.91 20.88
N ALA A 6 -3.88 20.88 21.74
CA ALA A 6 -3.50 19.53 21.34
C ALA A 6 -4.68 18.68 20.82
N SER A 7 -5.92 19.08 21.10
CA SER A 7 -7.11 18.30 20.69
C SER A 7 -7.62 18.62 19.29
N ASP A 8 -7.16 19.70 18.67
CA ASP A 8 -7.58 20.11 17.33
C ASP A 8 -6.70 19.54 16.20
N VAL A 9 -5.64 18.80 16.53
CA VAL A 9 -4.69 18.29 15.56
C VAL A 9 -5.24 17.07 14.81
N TYR A 10 -6.13 16.30 15.42
CA TYR A 10 -6.74 15.12 14.82
C TYR A 10 -8.27 15.17 14.94
N LYS A 11 -8.95 15.21 13.81
CA LYS A 11 -10.40 15.03 13.76
C LYS A 11 -10.70 13.61 13.31
N ARG A 12 -11.36 12.86 14.19
CA ARG A 12 -11.79 11.50 13.93
C ARG A 12 -13.26 11.51 13.53
N GLN A 13 -13.60 10.97 12.37
CA GLN A 13 -14.96 10.91 11.84
C GLN A 13 -15.24 9.49 11.33
N LEU A 14 -16.49 9.03 11.49
CA LEU A 14 -16.97 7.80 10.87
C LEU A 14 -17.71 8.17 9.59
N LEU A 15 -17.21 7.69 8.45
CA LEU A 15 -17.78 7.89 7.14
C LEU A 15 -18.10 6.52 6.52
N ALA A 16 -19.38 6.20 6.33
CA ALA A 16 -19.84 4.93 5.74
C ALA A 16 -19.20 3.67 6.38
N GLY A 17 -18.95 3.68 7.68
CA GLY A 17 -18.33 2.58 8.41
C GLY A 17 -16.79 2.59 8.43
N ALA A 18 -16.14 3.47 7.68
CA ALA A 18 -14.70 3.69 7.76
C ALA A 18 -14.36 4.79 8.77
N GLU A 19 -13.27 4.62 9.50
CA GLU A 19 -12.74 5.65 10.38
C GLU A 19 -11.86 6.61 9.58
N LEU A 20 -12.23 7.90 9.53
CA LEU A 20 -11.45 8.95 8.89
C LEU A 20 -10.66 9.71 9.95
N LEU A 21 -9.34 9.72 9.81
CA LEU A 21 -8.43 10.53 10.62
C LEU A 21 -7.89 11.67 9.76
N HIS A 22 -8.26 12.90 10.10
CA HIS A 22 -7.81 14.10 9.39
C HIS A 22 -6.68 14.79 10.14
N HIS A 23 -5.57 15.04 9.45
CA HIS A 23 -4.44 15.82 9.93
C HIS A 23 -4.20 16.99 8.97
N PRO A 24 -4.19 18.25 9.43
CA PRO A 24 -3.94 19.39 8.56
C PRO A 24 -2.51 19.37 8.00
N SER A 25 -2.38 19.60 6.71
CA SER A 25 -1.10 19.74 6.01
C SER A 25 -1.09 21.00 5.17
N ALA A 26 0.09 21.55 4.89
CA ALA A 26 0.25 22.81 4.17
C ALA A 26 0.28 22.59 2.65
N GLY A 27 -0.88 22.67 1.97
CA GLY A 27 -0.99 22.70 0.52
C GLY A 27 -0.83 21.34 -0.20
N ASN A 28 -0.39 20.30 0.50
CA ASN A 28 -0.34 18.93 0.01
C ASN A 28 -1.37 18.08 0.77
N THR A 29 -2.05 17.21 0.03
CA THR A 29 -2.95 16.21 0.62
C THR A 29 -2.29 14.84 0.52
N TYR A 30 -2.33 14.11 1.63
CA TYR A 30 -1.90 12.71 1.70
C TYR A 30 -3.13 11.89 2.06
N LEU A 31 -3.48 10.93 1.21
CA LEU A 31 -4.58 10.00 1.41
C LEU A 31 -4.01 8.60 1.64
N TYR A 32 -4.32 8.00 2.78
CA TYR A 32 -3.96 6.61 3.08
C TYR A 32 -5.22 5.82 3.38
N LEU A 33 -5.41 4.74 2.65
CA LEU A 33 -6.47 3.76 2.87
C LEU A 33 -5.84 2.53 3.54
N TYR A 34 -6.37 2.15 4.69
CA TYR A 34 -5.88 1.01 5.48
C TYR A 34 -6.91 -0.11 5.44
N TYR A 35 -6.55 -1.23 4.85
CA TYR A 35 -7.38 -2.44 4.81
C TYR A 35 -6.84 -3.44 5.83
N ASP A 36 -7.71 -3.91 6.71
CA ASP A 36 -7.35 -4.89 7.75
C ASP A 36 -7.12 -6.27 7.11
N LEU A 37 -5.96 -6.86 7.37
CA LEU A 37 -5.61 -8.21 6.93
C LEU A 37 -5.72 -9.22 8.07
N GLY A 38 -6.32 -8.84 9.20
CA GLY A 38 -6.53 -9.73 10.34
C GLY A 38 -7.35 -10.95 9.94
N GLY A 39 -6.76 -12.14 10.12
CA GLY A 39 -7.39 -13.40 9.76
C GLY A 39 -7.08 -13.91 8.35
N MET A 40 -6.29 -13.18 7.56
CA MET A 40 -5.78 -13.68 6.27
C MET A 40 -4.74 -14.78 6.51
N ALA A 41 -4.79 -15.85 5.70
CA ALA A 41 -3.80 -16.92 5.77
C ALA A 41 -2.43 -16.43 5.28
N PRO A 42 -1.31 -16.95 5.84
CA PRO A 42 0.05 -16.54 5.41
C PRO A 42 0.31 -16.72 3.92
N GLU A 43 -0.26 -17.77 3.31
CA GLU A 43 -0.16 -18.05 1.88
C GLU A 43 -0.80 -16.95 1.04
N ASP A 44 -1.97 -16.46 1.48
CA ASP A 44 -2.70 -15.37 0.81
C ASP A 44 -1.96 -14.03 0.96
N MET A 45 -1.24 -13.80 2.06
CA MET A 45 -0.40 -12.61 2.23
C MET A 45 0.72 -12.56 1.18
N SER A 46 1.32 -13.69 0.84
CA SER A 46 2.34 -13.75 -0.21
C SER A 46 1.75 -13.41 -1.58
N CYS A 47 0.54 -13.89 -1.88
CA CYS A 47 -0.19 -13.54 -3.10
C CYS A 47 -0.56 -12.05 -3.13
N LEU A 48 -0.99 -11.51 -1.99
CA LEU A 48 -1.32 -10.09 -1.87
C LEU A 48 -0.08 -9.20 -2.05
N HIS A 49 1.08 -9.62 -1.56
CA HIS A 49 2.33 -8.90 -1.79
C HIS A 49 2.69 -8.87 -3.28
N LEU A 50 2.60 -10.00 -3.97
CA LEU A 50 2.78 -10.04 -5.42
C LEU A 50 1.77 -9.14 -6.15
N LEU A 51 0.52 -9.10 -5.68
CA LEU A 51 -0.50 -8.22 -6.23
C LEU A 51 -0.10 -6.74 -6.14
N THR A 52 0.51 -6.30 -5.03
CA THR A 52 0.97 -4.91 -4.89
C THR A 52 2.05 -4.54 -5.91
N ASP A 53 2.83 -5.51 -6.38
CA ASP A 53 3.84 -5.30 -7.41
C ASP A 53 3.26 -5.35 -8.83
N VAL A 54 2.21 -6.15 -9.04
CA VAL A 54 1.61 -6.39 -10.37
C VAL A 54 0.59 -5.31 -10.74
N ILE A 55 -0.12 -4.73 -9.77
CA ILE A 55 -1.27 -3.85 -10.03
C ILE A 55 -0.94 -2.65 -10.92
N ASP A 56 0.29 -2.15 -10.86
CA ASP A 56 0.76 -1.04 -11.69
C ASP A 56 1.05 -1.42 -13.15
N GLU A 57 1.09 -2.71 -13.44
CA GLU A 57 1.36 -3.28 -14.77
C GLU A 57 0.08 -3.79 -15.47
N LEU A 58 -1.08 -3.63 -14.81
CA LEU A 58 -2.38 -4.11 -15.31
C LEU A 58 -3.20 -2.98 -15.94
N ASP A 59 -3.89 -3.31 -17.02
CA ASP A 59 -4.86 -2.42 -17.64
C ASP A 59 -6.11 -2.29 -16.76
N THR A 60 -6.78 -1.15 -16.88
CA THR A 60 -8.10 -0.91 -16.29
C THR A 60 -9.21 -1.01 -17.34
N GLU A 61 -10.44 -0.74 -16.93
CA GLU A 61 -11.55 -0.64 -17.87
C GLU A 61 -11.42 0.54 -18.86
N LYS A 62 -10.72 1.63 -18.43
CA LYS A 62 -10.67 2.90 -19.16
C LYS A 62 -9.32 3.15 -19.82
N HIS A 63 -8.23 2.71 -19.20
CA HIS A 63 -6.87 3.01 -19.63
C HIS A 63 -5.99 1.76 -19.65
N THR A 64 -4.99 1.78 -20.51
CA THR A 64 -3.87 0.85 -20.41
C THR A 64 -3.02 1.19 -19.18
N ALA A 65 -2.25 0.22 -18.66
CA ALA A 65 -1.34 0.41 -17.55
C ALA A 65 -0.41 1.61 -17.76
N GLN A 66 0.14 1.77 -18.96
CA GLN A 66 1.03 2.86 -19.31
C GLN A 66 0.34 4.24 -19.29
N GLU A 67 -0.88 4.32 -19.84
CA GLU A 67 -1.68 5.54 -19.84
C GLU A 67 -2.06 5.95 -18.42
N LEU A 68 -2.55 4.99 -17.62
CA LEU A 68 -2.91 5.24 -16.23
C LEU A 68 -1.72 5.69 -15.40
N ASN A 69 -0.57 5.05 -15.55
CA ASN A 69 0.66 5.45 -14.87
C ASN A 69 1.12 6.86 -15.29
N THR A 70 0.97 7.23 -16.56
CA THR A 70 1.27 8.57 -17.05
C THR A 70 0.35 9.61 -16.42
N LEU A 71 -0.95 9.31 -16.34
CA LEU A 71 -1.95 10.18 -15.70
C LEU A 71 -1.68 10.31 -14.20
N ARG A 72 -1.40 9.21 -13.50
CA ARG A 72 -1.05 9.23 -12.08
C ARG A 72 0.20 10.08 -11.83
N ASN A 73 1.26 9.91 -12.59
CA ASN A 73 2.48 10.72 -12.48
C ASN A 73 2.25 12.21 -12.78
N THR A 74 1.23 12.55 -13.56
CA THR A 74 0.89 13.95 -13.89
C THR A 74 0.12 14.63 -12.76
N TRP A 75 -0.81 13.90 -12.11
CA TRP A 75 -1.75 14.48 -11.15
C TRP A 75 -1.43 14.18 -9.68
N LEU A 76 -0.62 13.12 -9.44
CA LEU A 76 -0.20 12.69 -8.12
C LEU A 76 1.30 12.97 -7.94
N GLY A 77 1.71 13.31 -6.73
CA GLY A 77 3.12 13.39 -6.35
C GLY A 77 3.71 11.99 -6.12
N SER A 78 2.92 11.10 -5.55
CA SER A 78 3.23 9.68 -5.39
C SER A 78 1.95 8.86 -5.24
N SER A 79 2.03 7.59 -5.59
CA SER A 79 0.97 6.61 -5.30
C SER A 79 1.58 5.22 -5.24
N GLY A 80 1.00 4.34 -4.44
CA GLY A 80 1.46 2.97 -4.31
C GLY A 80 0.61 2.17 -3.34
N ALA A 81 0.78 0.85 -3.39
CA ALA A 81 0.20 -0.08 -2.43
C ALA A 81 1.33 -0.89 -1.79
N TRP A 82 1.25 -1.16 -0.50
CA TRP A 82 2.20 -1.98 0.23
C TRP A 82 1.55 -2.62 1.45
N MET A 83 2.20 -3.61 2.00
CA MET A 83 1.79 -4.22 3.24
C MET A 83 2.70 -3.77 4.39
N ASP A 84 2.14 -3.60 5.56
CA ASP A 84 2.88 -3.31 6.77
C ASP A 84 2.22 -3.96 7.98
N CYS A 85 2.97 -4.15 9.05
CA CYS A 85 2.49 -4.78 10.26
C CYS A 85 2.95 -3.97 11.48
N TRP A 86 2.02 -3.72 12.38
CA TRP A 86 2.31 -3.02 13.63
C TRP A 86 1.91 -3.87 14.83
N THR A 87 2.81 -3.95 15.80
CA THR A 87 2.48 -4.48 17.12
C THR A 87 2.10 -3.34 18.07
N GLY A 88 1.15 -3.58 18.94
CA GLY A 88 0.81 -2.66 20.01
C GLY A 88 1.98 -2.52 21.01
N ARG A 89 2.14 -1.33 21.63
CA ARG A 89 3.17 -1.05 22.64
C ARG A 89 3.12 -1.94 23.90
N GLN A 90 2.06 -2.71 24.09
CA GLN A 90 1.92 -3.62 25.24
C GLN A 90 2.33 -5.03 24.83
N GLU A 91 3.14 -5.69 25.67
CA GLU A 91 3.52 -7.11 25.49
C GLU A 91 2.28 -8.01 25.28
N GLY A 92 2.38 -8.93 24.32
CA GLY A 92 1.30 -9.89 24.01
C GLY A 92 0.18 -9.35 23.12
N ARG A 93 0.27 -8.13 22.56
CA ARG A 93 -0.70 -7.69 21.57
C ARG A 93 -0.43 -8.33 20.21
N PRO A 94 -1.51 -8.74 19.50
CA PRO A 94 -1.36 -9.30 18.16
C PRO A 94 -0.77 -8.28 17.19
N CYS A 95 -0.03 -8.76 16.21
CA CYS A 95 0.37 -7.99 15.05
C CYS A 95 -0.86 -7.60 14.25
N HIS A 96 -0.93 -6.36 13.83
CA HIS A 96 -1.99 -5.82 12.97
C HIS A 96 -1.44 -5.59 11.57
N ALA A 97 -1.55 -6.61 10.73
CA ALA A 97 -1.19 -6.51 9.32
C ALA A 97 -2.23 -5.68 8.57
N LYS A 98 -1.77 -4.77 7.73
CA LYS A 98 -2.61 -3.91 6.90
C LYS A 98 -2.06 -3.87 5.47
N LEU A 99 -2.97 -3.89 4.50
CA LEU A 99 -2.68 -3.39 3.17
C LEU A 99 -2.92 -1.88 3.20
N ILE A 100 -1.95 -1.13 2.74
CA ILE A 100 -2.01 0.33 2.70
C ILE A 100 -1.97 0.76 1.25
N VAL A 101 -2.89 1.64 0.88
CA VAL A 101 -2.85 2.35 -0.39
C VAL A 101 -2.62 3.81 -0.07
N GLY A 102 -1.49 4.33 -0.51
CA GLY A 102 -1.09 5.71 -0.25
C GLY A 102 -1.04 6.53 -1.53
N MET A 103 -1.54 7.75 -1.45
CA MET A 103 -1.46 8.74 -2.52
C MET A 103 -1.11 10.11 -1.94
N SER A 104 -0.25 10.85 -2.62
CA SER A 104 0.02 12.25 -2.32
C SER A 104 -0.32 13.13 -3.52
N MET A 105 -0.91 14.29 -3.26
CA MET A 105 -1.35 15.20 -4.31
C MET A 105 -1.38 16.65 -3.82
N LEU A 106 -1.43 17.58 -4.75
CA LEU A 106 -1.79 18.95 -4.43
C LEU A 106 -3.30 19.00 -4.13
N GLU A 107 -3.71 19.85 -3.20
CA GLU A 107 -5.12 20.01 -2.82
C GLU A 107 -6.02 20.30 -4.01
N ARG A 108 -5.56 21.10 -4.97
CA ARG A 108 -6.29 21.40 -6.23
C ARG A 108 -6.49 20.19 -7.14
N SER A 109 -5.72 19.11 -6.95
CA SER A 109 -5.77 17.89 -7.76
C SER A 109 -6.55 16.76 -7.09
N LEU A 110 -7.12 17.00 -5.91
CA LEU A 110 -7.76 15.98 -5.06
C LEU A 110 -8.85 15.20 -5.81
N GLU A 111 -9.74 15.89 -6.51
CA GLU A 111 -10.84 15.25 -7.25
C GLU A 111 -10.30 14.28 -8.31
N LYS A 112 -9.33 14.76 -9.12
CA LYS A 112 -8.72 13.93 -10.17
C LYS A 112 -7.88 12.78 -9.60
N ALA A 113 -7.21 13.00 -8.50
CA ALA A 113 -6.45 11.97 -7.80
C ALA A 113 -7.33 10.86 -7.24
N VAL A 114 -8.48 11.21 -6.67
CA VAL A 114 -9.47 10.25 -6.18
C VAL A 114 -10.10 9.46 -7.34
N GLU A 115 -10.40 10.11 -8.46
CA GLU A 115 -10.90 9.44 -9.67
C GLU A 115 -9.89 8.39 -10.17
N LEU A 116 -8.61 8.80 -10.37
CA LEU A 116 -7.56 7.90 -10.86
C LEU A 116 -7.23 6.79 -9.86
N GLY A 117 -7.23 7.10 -8.57
CA GLY A 117 -7.02 6.12 -7.52
C GLY A 117 -8.15 5.10 -7.42
N SER A 118 -9.39 5.54 -7.60
CA SER A 118 -10.56 4.67 -7.65
C SER A 118 -10.52 3.73 -8.86
N GLU A 119 -10.21 4.24 -10.04
CA GLU A 119 -10.02 3.43 -11.23
C GLU A 119 -8.93 2.38 -11.03
N TRP A 120 -7.76 2.80 -10.54
CA TRP A 120 -6.63 1.93 -10.26
C TRP A 120 -6.96 0.80 -9.28
N LEU A 121 -7.75 1.06 -8.24
CA LEU A 121 -8.06 0.07 -7.21
C LEU A 121 -9.24 -0.85 -7.57
N TYR A 122 -10.25 -0.32 -8.24
CA TYR A 122 -11.52 -1.03 -8.39
C TYR A 122 -11.85 -1.43 -9.84
N GLU A 123 -11.18 -0.83 -10.83
CA GLU A 123 -11.45 -1.11 -12.24
C GLU A 123 -10.28 -1.85 -12.94
N THR A 124 -9.26 -2.26 -12.18
CA THR A 124 -8.12 -3.04 -12.71
C THR A 124 -8.57 -4.42 -13.16
N LYS A 125 -8.11 -4.82 -14.35
CA LYS A 125 -8.40 -6.14 -14.95
C LYS A 125 -7.38 -7.17 -14.50
N PHE A 126 -7.82 -8.11 -13.67
CA PHE A 126 -6.98 -9.19 -13.15
C PHE A 126 -7.03 -10.47 -14.01
N SER A 127 -7.67 -10.43 -15.15
CA SER A 127 -7.83 -11.61 -16.03
C SER A 127 -7.60 -11.25 -17.49
N GLY A 128 -7.25 -12.27 -18.27
CA GLY A 128 -7.00 -12.14 -19.70
C GLY A 128 -5.50 -12.17 -20.06
N PRO A 129 -5.17 -12.31 -21.36
CA PRO A 129 -3.80 -12.54 -21.81
C PRO A 129 -2.80 -11.45 -21.39
N GLN A 130 -3.24 -10.19 -21.31
CA GLN A 130 -2.41 -9.07 -20.87
C GLN A 130 -2.08 -9.20 -19.38
N ALA A 131 -3.06 -9.50 -18.54
CA ALA A 131 -2.87 -9.66 -17.10
C ALA A 131 -1.98 -10.88 -16.80
N GLU A 132 -2.19 -12.00 -17.47
CA GLU A 132 -1.35 -13.20 -17.31
C GLU A 132 0.11 -12.91 -17.69
N ALA A 133 0.34 -12.24 -18.82
CA ALA A 133 1.69 -11.87 -19.26
C ALA A 133 2.36 -10.87 -18.29
N ALA A 134 1.61 -9.92 -17.74
CA ALA A 134 2.12 -8.98 -16.74
C ALA A 134 2.49 -9.70 -15.45
N MET A 135 1.64 -10.59 -14.94
CA MET A 135 1.92 -11.40 -13.74
C MET A 135 3.16 -12.27 -13.90
N GLU A 136 3.29 -12.97 -15.04
CA GLU A 136 4.47 -13.79 -15.32
C GLU A 136 5.76 -12.97 -15.39
N ARG A 137 5.71 -11.81 -16.05
CA ARG A 137 6.84 -10.88 -16.14
C ARG A 137 7.25 -10.38 -14.75
N VAL A 138 6.31 -9.86 -13.94
CA VAL A 138 6.59 -9.34 -12.62
C VAL A 138 7.10 -10.45 -11.69
N ALA A 139 6.49 -11.62 -11.67
CA ALA A 139 6.94 -12.75 -10.89
C ALA A 139 8.39 -13.17 -11.24
N SER A 140 8.72 -13.18 -12.54
CA SER A 140 10.07 -13.46 -13.01
C SER A 140 11.09 -12.39 -12.58
N GLN A 141 10.71 -11.12 -12.65
CA GLN A 141 11.52 -10.00 -12.18
C GLN A 141 11.74 -10.06 -10.66
N GLN A 142 10.70 -10.30 -9.89
CA GLN A 142 10.79 -10.42 -8.42
C GLN A 142 11.70 -11.58 -8.01
N LYS A 143 11.58 -12.71 -8.69
CA LYS A 143 12.49 -13.85 -8.46
C LYS A 143 13.96 -13.44 -8.68
N LEU A 144 14.27 -12.79 -9.80
CA LEU A 144 15.64 -12.34 -10.10
C LEU A 144 16.14 -11.31 -9.07
N LEU A 145 15.29 -10.34 -8.70
CA LEU A 145 15.63 -9.35 -7.66
C LEU A 145 15.88 -10.00 -6.31
N MET A 146 15.09 -10.99 -5.93
CA MET A 146 15.26 -11.74 -4.69
C MET A 146 16.59 -12.51 -4.68
N GLU A 147 16.93 -13.19 -5.78
CA GLU A 147 18.20 -13.89 -5.92
C GLU A 147 19.40 -12.93 -5.79
N GLN A 148 19.33 -11.78 -6.46
CA GLN A 148 20.38 -10.75 -6.35
C GLN A 148 20.46 -10.13 -4.94
N LYS A 149 19.32 -9.86 -4.32
CA LYS A 149 19.23 -9.33 -2.96
C LYS A 149 19.81 -10.31 -1.95
N PHE A 150 19.50 -11.60 -2.10
CA PHE A 150 20.04 -12.65 -1.23
C PHE A 150 21.58 -12.71 -1.28
N LEU A 151 22.16 -12.58 -2.46
CA LEU A 151 23.60 -12.56 -2.63
C LEU A 151 24.28 -11.33 -2.02
N ARG A 152 23.65 -10.16 -2.11
CA ARG A 152 24.23 -8.89 -1.62
C ARG A 152 23.93 -8.61 -0.15
N GLU A 153 22.77 -9.02 0.32
CA GLU A 153 22.21 -8.65 1.62
C GLU A 153 21.93 -9.87 2.51
N GLY A 154 22.69 -10.96 2.34
CA GLY A 154 22.52 -12.19 3.13
C GLY A 154 22.55 -11.95 4.64
N HIS A 155 23.32 -10.95 5.12
CA HIS A 155 23.33 -10.55 6.53
C HIS A 155 21.98 -9.97 6.99
N ALA A 156 21.27 -9.24 6.14
CA ALA A 156 19.94 -8.69 6.46
C ALA A 156 18.89 -9.80 6.55
N PHE A 157 18.96 -10.80 5.65
CA PHE A 157 18.09 -11.99 5.73
C PHE A 157 18.38 -12.82 7.00
N ALA A 158 19.65 -12.96 7.37
CA ALA A 158 20.02 -13.65 8.61
C ALA A 158 19.50 -12.88 9.84
N ALA A 159 19.59 -11.56 9.85
CA ALA A 159 19.06 -10.71 10.92
C ALA A 159 17.53 -10.79 11.03
N MET A 160 16.80 -10.73 9.90
CA MET A 160 15.35 -10.92 9.88
C MET A 160 14.96 -12.31 10.39
N ARG A 161 15.67 -13.36 9.95
CA ARG A 161 15.43 -14.72 10.43
C ARG A 161 15.67 -14.87 11.93
N ALA A 162 16.68 -14.21 12.47
CA ALA A 162 16.94 -14.18 13.90
C ALA A 162 15.86 -13.39 14.66
N ALA A 163 15.45 -12.22 14.11
CA ALA A 163 14.41 -11.39 14.70
C ALA A 163 13.05 -12.10 14.75
N ALA A 164 12.73 -12.95 13.78
CA ALA A 164 11.49 -13.74 13.76
C ALA A 164 11.31 -14.69 14.96
N HIS A 165 12.36 -14.95 15.74
CA HIS A 165 12.27 -15.69 17.00
C HIS A 165 11.82 -14.82 18.18
N PHE A 166 11.90 -13.50 18.05
CA PHE A 166 11.66 -12.55 19.14
C PHE A 166 10.52 -11.57 18.83
N SER A 167 10.11 -11.45 17.57
CA SER A 167 9.08 -10.53 17.11
C SER A 167 8.11 -11.24 16.18
N VAL A 168 6.82 -10.96 16.37
CA VAL A 168 5.74 -11.46 15.49
C VAL A 168 5.69 -10.69 14.15
N GLU A 169 6.37 -9.54 14.08
CA GLU A 169 6.44 -8.66 12.91
C GLU A 169 7.53 -9.08 11.90
N SER A 170 8.38 -9.99 12.28
CA SER A 170 9.61 -10.34 11.52
C SER A 170 9.45 -11.59 10.67
#